data_f14acd853537c6c0c64c0f22064dc558
#
_entry.id   f14acd853537c6c0c64c0f22064dc558
#
_cell.length_a   1.000
_cell.length_b   1.000
_cell.length_c   1.000
_cell.angle_alpha   90.00
_cell.angle_beta   90.00
_cell.angle_gamma   90.00
#
_symmetry.space_group_name_H-M   'P 1'
#
loop_
_entity.id
_entity.type
_entity.pdbx_description
1 polymer ?
#
loop_
_entity_poly.entity_id
_entity_poly.type
_entity_poly.pdbx_seq_one_letter_code
_entity_poly.pdbx_strand_id
1 'polypeptide(L)'
;EEYSVAYFAPSYLDSHIEHYLKEIGCTEVIKLGNVTNSPNTVLIQEIQEVGDQGYNFLLNENVEVVYDDSQLAKLDKFEKILLFAGDFDMSMVMRHNTHAQYYLDVTNDVKHIADLGGTHFRTLFLSTSSTLFKNDYSDIDSLVNDCQNSCEQFVLKENRGGSRAYDYALKKIVSTPSMTVPVVHSVGVGDVFDTIVAIYDQRSSFEHNLLNASYIAAEYAQTTFIDEFKAMALHYLNLPIEDKQKHNGVLLPWDVRKGINIYRAAPDFDFVDTNPIDIICQALGYHNFTPRRPIKENGQMSKEADKAERQKLFQTDMVLIDSCQMMLAVLLYNDPGTLIEIGVAAEKGMPVLVYDPYSIAENCMLTEIPNVVSTSADQIISELFKYASKL
;
A
#
# COMPACT_ATOMS: atom_id res chain seq x y z
N GLU A 1 2.53 23.80 -15.58
CA GLU A 1 3.96 23.45 -15.67
C GLU A 1 4.15 22.36 -16.70
N GLU A 2 5.28 22.40 -17.40
CA GLU A 2 5.60 21.43 -18.43
C GLU A 2 6.30 20.23 -17.79
N TYR A 3 5.75 19.04 -17.98
CA TYR A 3 6.36 17.79 -17.55
C TYR A 3 6.72 16.95 -18.77
N SER A 4 7.87 16.32 -18.68
CA SER A 4 8.35 15.38 -19.70
C SER A 4 8.39 13.98 -19.15
N VAL A 5 8.05 13.01 -19.99
CA VAL A 5 8.17 11.59 -19.69
C VAL A 5 9.27 10.99 -20.54
N ALA A 6 10.22 10.34 -19.89
CA ALA A 6 11.28 9.59 -20.54
C ALA A 6 11.07 8.09 -20.33
N TYR A 7 11.34 7.29 -21.36
CA TYR A 7 11.05 5.85 -21.31
C TYR A 7 12.00 5.00 -22.14
N PHE A 8 12.01 3.71 -21.85
CA PHE A 8 12.60 2.65 -22.66
C PHE A 8 11.50 1.72 -23.14
N ALA A 9 11.46 1.40 -24.43
CA ALA A 9 10.49 0.46 -24.97
C ALA A 9 10.96 -0.15 -26.28
N PRO A 10 10.42 -1.31 -26.71
CA PRO A 10 10.57 -1.81 -28.05
C PRO A 10 9.95 -0.85 -29.07
N SER A 11 10.57 -0.70 -30.24
CA SER A 11 10.16 0.30 -31.23
C SER A 11 8.72 0.12 -31.74
N TYR A 12 8.17 -1.09 -31.69
CA TYR A 12 6.78 -1.33 -32.09
C TYR A 12 5.73 -0.74 -31.15
N LEU A 13 6.11 -0.37 -29.91
CA LEU A 13 5.23 0.28 -28.93
C LEU A 13 5.30 1.81 -28.99
N ASP A 14 6.29 2.42 -29.65
CA ASP A 14 6.55 3.85 -29.61
C ASP A 14 5.32 4.69 -29.95
N SER A 15 4.63 4.35 -31.05
CA SER A 15 3.45 5.11 -31.48
C SER A 15 2.31 5.07 -30.48
N HIS A 16 2.14 3.93 -29.78
CA HIS A 16 1.11 3.77 -28.74
C HIS A 16 1.46 4.56 -27.49
N ILE A 17 2.70 4.46 -27.02
CA ILE A 17 3.19 5.16 -25.83
C ILE A 17 3.13 6.68 -26.06
N GLU A 18 3.66 7.16 -27.18
CA GLU A 18 3.63 8.58 -27.50
C GLU A 18 2.21 9.14 -27.67
N HIS A 19 1.34 8.41 -28.34
CA HIS A 19 -0.06 8.81 -28.50
C HIS A 19 -0.75 8.93 -27.15
N TYR A 20 -0.66 7.89 -26.32
CA TYR A 20 -1.27 7.87 -24.98
C TYR A 20 -0.74 9.00 -24.10
N LEU A 21 0.59 9.18 -24.02
CA LEU A 21 1.19 10.22 -23.18
C LEU A 21 0.79 11.64 -23.61
N LYS A 22 0.71 11.88 -24.92
CA LYS A 22 0.24 13.17 -25.47
C LYS A 22 -1.25 13.38 -25.19
N GLU A 23 -2.08 12.35 -25.29
CA GLU A 23 -3.51 12.42 -25.03
C GLU A 23 -3.80 12.79 -23.56
N ILE A 24 -3.03 12.25 -22.61
CA ILE A 24 -3.15 12.64 -21.20
C ILE A 24 -2.50 13.97 -20.85
N GLY A 25 -1.86 14.66 -21.81
CA GLY A 25 -1.35 16.03 -21.68
C GLY A 25 0.16 16.13 -21.40
N CYS A 26 0.95 15.07 -21.64
CA CYS A 26 2.41 15.17 -21.57
C CYS A 26 2.94 16.10 -22.67
N THR A 27 3.74 17.10 -22.27
CA THR A 27 4.25 18.12 -23.20
C THR A 27 5.41 17.61 -24.04
N GLU A 28 6.26 16.76 -23.45
CA GLU A 28 7.40 16.17 -24.14
C GLU A 28 7.56 14.70 -23.76
N VAL A 29 7.78 13.87 -24.76
CA VAL A 29 8.00 12.42 -24.61
C VAL A 29 9.37 12.09 -25.20
N ILE A 30 10.26 11.49 -24.41
CA ILE A 30 11.65 11.23 -24.78
C ILE A 30 11.90 9.71 -24.68
N LYS A 31 12.15 9.07 -25.82
CA LYS A 31 12.60 7.68 -25.83
C LYS A 31 14.11 7.63 -25.61
N LEU A 32 14.57 7.15 -24.46
CA LEU A 32 15.99 7.11 -24.08
C LEU A 32 16.78 5.95 -24.68
N GLY A 33 16.07 4.96 -25.17
CA GLY A 33 16.68 3.78 -25.78
C GLY A 33 15.66 2.76 -26.23
N ASN A 34 16.15 1.72 -26.88
CA ASN A 34 15.33 0.64 -27.42
C ASN A 34 15.49 -0.63 -26.59
N VAL A 35 14.37 -1.26 -26.24
CA VAL A 35 14.35 -2.60 -25.67
C VAL A 35 14.38 -3.60 -26.83
N THR A 36 15.37 -4.47 -26.85
CA THR A 36 15.63 -5.36 -28.01
C THR A 36 14.90 -6.68 -27.93
N ASN A 37 14.53 -7.12 -26.73
CA ASN A 37 13.72 -8.31 -26.49
C ASN A 37 12.25 -7.95 -26.17
N SER A 38 11.44 -8.95 -25.91
CA SER A 38 10.03 -8.73 -25.53
C SER A 38 9.95 -8.05 -24.17
N PRO A 39 9.05 -7.08 -23.99
CA PRO A 39 8.82 -6.48 -22.68
C PRO A 39 8.22 -7.49 -21.72
N ASN A 40 8.54 -7.36 -20.44
CA ASN A 40 7.93 -8.17 -19.42
C ASN A 40 6.42 -7.93 -19.37
N THR A 41 5.67 -8.99 -19.13
CA THR A 41 4.21 -8.96 -19.08
C THR A 41 3.75 -9.41 -17.71
N VAL A 42 2.99 -8.57 -17.02
CA VAL A 42 2.52 -8.81 -15.66
C VAL A 42 1.00 -8.84 -15.64
N LEU A 43 0.44 -9.85 -14.99
CA LEU A 43 -0.97 -9.91 -14.63
C LEU A 43 -1.12 -9.54 -13.16
N ILE A 44 -1.91 -8.50 -12.88
CA ILE A 44 -2.25 -8.07 -11.53
C ILE A 44 -3.59 -8.70 -11.17
N GLN A 45 -3.64 -9.53 -10.12
CA GLN A 45 -4.85 -10.25 -9.70
C GLN A 45 -5.78 -9.39 -8.86
N GLU A 46 -5.22 -8.55 -7.99
CA GLU A 46 -5.98 -7.70 -7.05
C GLU A 46 -5.66 -6.22 -7.30
N ILE A 47 -6.63 -5.49 -7.79
CA ILE A 47 -6.44 -4.07 -8.15
C ILE A 47 -6.73 -3.11 -6.99
N GLN A 48 -7.41 -3.56 -5.92
CA GLN A 48 -7.75 -2.72 -4.76
C GLN A 48 -6.74 -2.79 -3.62
N GLU A 49 -5.77 -3.72 -3.68
CA GLU A 49 -4.79 -3.95 -2.61
C GLU A 49 -5.47 -4.20 -1.25
N VAL A 50 -6.45 -5.08 -1.24
CA VAL A 50 -7.01 -5.59 0.02
C VAL A 50 -5.92 -6.34 0.81
N GLY A 51 -5.10 -7.10 0.09
CA GLY A 51 -3.91 -7.80 0.55
C GLY A 51 -2.80 -7.71 -0.49
N ASP A 52 -2.03 -8.79 -0.67
CA ASP A 52 -1.03 -8.87 -1.73
C ASP A 52 -1.72 -8.81 -3.10
N GLN A 53 -1.28 -7.90 -3.96
CA GLN A 53 -1.87 -7.72 -5.29
C GLN A 53 -1.68 -8.92 -6.23
N GLY A 54 -0.78 -9.84 -5.88
CA GLY A 54 -0.55 -11.05 -6.68
C GLY A 54 -0.05 -10.75 -8.08
N TYR A 55 1.18 -10.22 -8.19
CA TYR A 55 1.82 -10.00 -9.49
C TYR A 55 2.25 -11.32 -10.10
N ASN A 56 1.60 -11.73 -11.20
CA ASN A 56 1.98 -12.90 -11.97
C ASN A 56 2.70 -12.47 -13.23
N PHE A 57 3.96 -12.78 -13.32
CA PHE A 57 4.75 -12.55 -14.53
C PHE A 57 4.42 -13.64 -15.57
N LEU A 58 3.72 -13.24 -16.64
CA LEU A 58 3.47 -14.10 -17.81
C LEU A 58 4.71 -14.18 -18.69
N LEU A 59 5.52 -13.13 -18.70
CA LEU A 59 6.84 -13.08 -19.30
C LEU A 59 7.72 -12.27 -18.35
N ASN A 60 8.83 -12.88 -17.93
CA ASN A 60 9.81 -12.27 -17.03
C ASN A 60 11.21 -12.65 -17.49
N GLU A 61 11.71 -11.94 -18.48
CA GLU A 61 13.05 -12.11 -19.05
C GLU A 61 13.91 -10.89 -18.68
N ASN A 62 15.22 -11.06 -18.69
CA ASN A 62 16.13 -9.93 -18.54
C ASN A 62 15.93 -8.96 -19.70
N VAL A 63 15.63 -7.71 -19.38
CA VAL A 63 15.44 -6.67 -20.39
C VAL A 63 16.80 -6.21 -20.92
N GLU A 64 16.94 -6.19 -22.25
CA GLU A 64 18.13 -5.70 -22.92
C GLU A 64 17.85 -4.31 -23.50
N VAL A 65 18.55 -3.30 -22.96
CA VAL A 65 18.40 -1.91 -23.38
C VAL A 65 19.57 -1.46 -24.22
N VAL A 66 19.28 -0.96 -25.42
CA VAL A 66 20.23 -0.22 -26.26
C VAL A 66 19.95 1.26 -26.08
N TYR A 67 20.87 1.95 -25.40
CA TYR A 67 20.77 3.37 -25.08
C TYR A 67 21.01 4.24 -26.31
N ASP A 68 20.30 5.38 -26.40
CA ASP A 68 20.52 6.42 -27.42
C ASP A 68 21.14 7.65 -26.77
N ASP A 69 22.45 7.83 -26.93
CA ASP A 69 23.19 8.96 -26.34
C ASP A 69 22.63 10.33 -26.77
N SER A 70 22.10 10.42 -27.98
CA SER A 70 21.49 11.67 -28.47
C SER A 70 20.20 12.03 -27.75
N GLN A 71 19.44 11.03 -27.32
CA GLN A 71 18.23 11.22 -26.55
C GLN A 71 18.54 11.41 -25.06
N LEU A 72 19.50 10.65 -24.51
CA LEU A 72 20.00 10.83 -23.15
C LEU A 72 20.54 12.24 -22.94
N ALA A 73 21.25 12.82 -23.92
CA ALA A 73 21.73 14.21 -23.84
C ALA A 73 20.62 15.25 -23.67
N LYS A 74 19.37 14.95 -24.03
CA LYS A 74 18.23 15.84 -23.78
C LYS A 74 17.87 15.98 -22.30
N LEU A 75 18.33 15.05 -21.46
CA LEU A 75 18.10 15.09 -20.02
C LEU A 75 18.83 16.25 -19.35
N ASP A 76 19.90 16.77 -19.95
CA ASP A 76 20.73 17.86 -19.38
C ASP A 76 19.96 19.15 -19.05
N LYS A 77 18.81 19.38 -19.68
CA LYS A 77 17.97 20.56 -19.44
C LYS A 77 17.09 20.48 -18.20
N PHE A 78 16.92 19.30 -17.57
CA PHE A 78 16.01 19.11 -16.44
C PHE A 78 16.73 19.32 -15.10
N GLU A 79 16.11 20.10 -14.22
CA GLU A 79 16.60 20.36 -12.87
C GLU A 79 16.23 19.22 -11.89
N LYS A 80 15.14 18.51 -12.17
CA LYS A 80 14.64 17.42 -11.35
C LYS A 80 14.29 16.20 -12.22
N ILE A 81 14.73 15.04 -11.80
CA ILE A 81 14.45 13.77 -12.48
C ILE A 81 13.97 12.74 -11.43
N LEU A 82 12.75 12.26 -11.60
CA LEU A 82 12.22 11.12 -10.83
C LEU A 82 12.45 9.84 -11.62
N LEU A 83 13.15 8.91 -11.01
CA LEU A 83 13.43 7.58 -11.55
C LEU A 83 12.52 6.56 -10.87
N PHE A 84 11.88 5.73 -11.67
CA PHE A 84 11.26 4.50 -11.21
C PHE A 84 12.23 3.37 -11.54
N ALA A 85 12.71 2.66 -10.51
CA ALA A 85 13.67 1.58 -10.69
C ALA A 85 13.11 0.50 -11.63
N GLY A 86 13.96 -0.01 -12.52
CA GLY A 86 13.62 -1.00 -13.54
C GLY A 86 14.89 -1.63 -14.11
N ASP A 87 14.74 -2.55 -15.05
CA ASP A 87 15.83 -3.29 -15.71
C ASP A 87 16.69 -2.39 -16.63
N PHE A 88 17.13 -1.24 -16.14
CA PHE A 88 18.05 -0.36 -16.84
C PHE A 88 19.15 0.16 -15.92
N ASP A 89 20.30 0.48 -16.49
CA ASP A 89 21.41 1.06 -15.74
C ASP A 89 21.15 2.55 -15.46
N MET A 90 20.73 2.87 -14.23
CA MET A 90 20.48 4.24 -13.79
C MET A 90 21.73 5.13 -13.95
N SER A 91 22.94 4.56 -13.82
CA SER A 91 24.20 5.31 -13.97
C SER A 91 24.36 5.85 -15.39
N MET A 92 23.81 5.15 -16.40
CA MET A 92 23.78 5.62 -17.79
C MET A 92 22.92 6.85 -17.94
N VAL A 93 21.76 6.91 -17.27
CA VAL A 93 20.88 8.08 -17.26
C VAL A 93 21.53 9.25 -16.52
N MET A 94 22.05 9.00 -15.33
CA MET A 94 22.57 10.05 -14.43
C MET A 94 23.85 10.70 -14.95
N ARG A 95 24.67 9.99 -15.71
CA ARG A 95 25.87 10.57 -16.35
C ARG A 95 25.57 11.69 -17.34
N HIS A 96 24.40 11.68 -17.95
CA HIS A 96 23.99 12.69 -18.93
C HIS A 96 23.42 13.97 -18.31
N ASN A 97 23.16 13.97 -17.01
CA ASN A 97 22.77 15.17 -16.27
C ASN A 97 23.30 15.09 -14.83
N THR A 98 24.48 15.59 -14.59
CA THR A 98 25.15 15.53 -13.27
C THR A 98 24.71 16.63 -12.31
N HIS A 99 23.90 17.59 -12.76
CA HIS A 99 23.42 18.71 -11.94
C HIS A 99 21.97 18.60 -11.52
N ALA A 100 21.21 17.65 -12.10
CA ALA A 100 19.84 17.42 -11.69
C ALA A 100 19.75 16.86 -10.26
N GLN A 101 18.66 17.21 -9.59
CA GLN A 101 18.24 16.55 -8.38
C GLN A 101 17.51 15.25 -8.74
N TYR A 102 18.02 14.13 -8.27
CA TYR A 102 17.45 12.83 -8.54
C TYR A 102 16.58 12.35 -7.40
N TYR A 103 15.40 11.87 -7.73
CA TYR A 103 14.44 11.20 -6.87
C TYR A 103 14.33 9.76 -7.34
N LEU A 104 14.26 8.79 -6.44
CA LEU A 104 14.22 7.37 -6.80
C LEU A 104 13.14 6.63 -6.03
N ASP A 105 12.23 5.97 -6.74
CA ASP A 105 11.40 4.91 -6.17
C ASP A 105 12.11 3.56 -6.31
N VAL A 106 12.34 2.91 -5.16
CA VAL A 106 13.17 1.69 -5.02
C VAL A 106 12.28 0.42 -5.03
N THR A 107 11.21 0.39 -5.79
CA THR A 107 10.18 -0.63 -5.59
C THR A 107 10.53 -2.03 -6.07
N ASN A 108 11.17 -2.21 -7.24
CA ASN A 108 11.17 -3.55 -7.87
C ASN A 108 12.55 -4.14 -8.18
N ASP A 109 13.56 -3.36 -8.55
CA ASP A 109 14.79 -3.91 -9.14
C ASP A 109 16.06 -3.63 -8.34
N VAL A 110 15.97 -2.87 -7.28
CA VAL A 110 17.05 -2.72 -6.30
C VAL A 110 16.91 -3.82 -5.26
N LYS A 111 17.88 -4.75 -5.24
CA LYS A 111 17.85 -5.87 -4.29
C LYS A 111 18.27 -5.47 -2.89
N HIS A 112 19.22 -4.56 -2.78
CA HIS A 112 19.71 -4.02 -1.50
C HIS A 112 19.98 -2.53 -1.64
N ILE A 113 19.77 -1.74 -0.59
CA ILE A 113 20.11 -0.31 -0.59
C ILE A 113 21.59 -0.08 -0.90
N ALA A 114 22.45 -1.01 -0.47
CA ALA A 114 23.88 -0.98 -0.77
C ALA A 114 24.21 -1.03 -2.28
N ASP A 115 23.32 -1.60 -3.11
CA ASP A 115 23.50 -1.69 -4.56
C ASP A 115 23.39 -0.32 -5.26
N LEU A 116 22.88 0.70 -4.56
CA LEU A 116 22.86 2.08 -5.03
C LEU A 116 24.25 2.72 -5.13
N GLY A 117 25.29 2.01 -4.63
CA GLY A 117 26.69 2.20 -5.02
C GLY A 117 27.31 3.57 -4.74
N GLY A 118 26.86 4.27 -3.68
CA GLY A 118 27.36 5.60 -3.34
C GLY A 118 26.76 6.73 -4.18
N THR A 119 25.77 6.45 -5.00
CA THR A 119 24.90 7.45 -5.64
C THR A 119 24.09 8.14 -4.57
N HIS A 120 24.02 9.47 -4.63
CA HIS A 120 23.27 10.27 -3.66
C HIS A 120 22.01 10.88 -4.32
N PHE A 121 20.86 10.56 -3.75
CA PHE A 121 19.56 11.01 -4.23
C PHE A 121 19.02 12.16 -3.35
N ARG A 122 18.19 13.01 -3.91
CA ARG A 122 17.45 14.00 -3.14
C ARG A 122 16.43 13.33 -2.23
N THR A 123 15.65 12.41 -2.77
CA THR A 123 14.69 11.62 -2.01
C THR A 123 14.67 10.18 -2.51
N LEU A 124 14.74 9.23 -1.58
CA LEU A 124 14.42 7.82 -1.82
C LEU A 124 13.01 7.51 -1.32
N PHE A 125 12.23 6.81 -2.14
CA PHE A 125 10.93 6.29 -1.76
C PHE A 125 10.97 4.77 -1.69
N LEU A 126 10.35 4.21 -0.67
CA LEU A 126 10.19 2.77 -0.51
C LEU A 126 8.81 2.46 0.07
N SER A 127 8.19 1.38 -0.38
CA SER A 127 6.93 0.89 0.17
C SER A 127 7.15 -0.32 1.08
N THR A 128 6.37 -0.43 2.15
CA THR A 128 6.32 -1.65 2.99
C THR A 128 5.77 -2.86 2.23
N SER A 129 5.15 -2.65 1.07
CA SER A 129 4.72 -3.73 0.16
C SER A 129 5.85 -4.26 -0.73
N SER A 130 6.96 -3.53 -0.87
CA SER A 130 8.07 -3.93 -1.75
C SER A 130 8.76 -5.21 -1.28
N THR A 131 9.30 -5.96 -2.25
CA THR A 131 10.10 -7.16 -1.98
C THR A 131 11.35 -6.84 -1.17
N LEU A 132 12.01 -5.72 -1.47
CA LEU A 132 13.16 -5.24 -0.72
C LEU A 132 12.84 -5.08 0.77
N PHE A 133 11.75 -4.37 1.10
CA PHE A 133 11.36 -4.17 2.49
C PHE A 133 11.04 -5.49 3.18
N LYS A 134 10.24 -6.35 2.55
CA LYS A 134 9.80 -7.62 3.15
C LYS A 134 10.94 -8.61 3.39
N ASN A 135 11.96 -8.61 2.54
CA ASN A 135 13.06 -9.58 2.62
C ASN A 135 14.19 -9.11 3.52
N ASP A 136 14.53 -7.83 3.47
CA ASP A 136 15.79 -7.34 4.08
C ASP A 136 15.54 -6.58 5.40
N TYR A 137 14.32 -6.09 5.65
CA TYR A 137 14.08 -5.23 6.78
C TYR A 137 12.93 -5.71 7.67
N SER A 138 13.29 -6.29 8.82
CA SER A 138 12.36 -6.54 9.93
C SER A 138 12.27 -5.35 10.90
N ASP A 139 13.20 -4.42 10.81
CA ASP A 139 13.38 -3.26 11.68
C ASP A 139 13.54 -1.99 10.85
N ILE A 140 12.68 -1.01 11.13
CA ILE A 140 12.63 0.26 10.39
C ILE A 140 13.86 1.13 10.68
N ASP A 141 14.39 1.08 11.91
CA ASP A 141 15.57 1.87 12.26
C ASP A 141 16.79 1.42 11.46
N SER A 142 16.92 0.11 11.21
CA SER A 142 17.97 -0.43 10.35
C SER A 142 17.84 0.09 8.92
N LEU A 143 16.63 0.06 8.35
CA LEU A 143 16.36 0.60 7.01
C LEU A 143 16.70 2.09 6.92
N VAL A 144 16.26 2.89 7.90
CA VAL A 144 16.52 4.34 7.93
C VAL A 144 18.01 4.62 8.00
N ASN A 145 18.78 3.84 8.79
CA ASN A 145 20.23 3.99 8.88
C ASN A 145 20.92 3.63 7.56
N ASP A 146 20.48 2.58 6.88
CA ASP A 146 21.06 2.16 5.59
C ASP A 146 20.82 3.21 4.50
N CYS A 147 19.65 3.86 4.49
CA CYS A 147 19.34 4.90 3.52
C CYS A 147 20.09 6.21 3.75
N GLN A 148 20.61 6.48 4.95
CA GLN A 148 21.21 7.77 5.32
C GLN A 148 22.38 8.20 4.40
N ASN A 149 23.16 7.26 3.89
CA ASN A 149 24.30 7.57 3.02
C ASN A 149 23.92 7.69 1.54
N SER A 150 22.69 7.33 1.19
CA SER A 150 22.23 7.25 -0.20
C SER A 150 21.25 8.40 -0.56
N CYS A 151 20.76 9.16 0.41
CA CYS A 151 19.82 10.25 0.13
C CYS A 151 19.82 11.35 1.20
N GLU A 152 19.29 12.54 0.81
CA GLU A 152 19.02 13.62 1.77
C GLU A 152 17.72 13.38 2.55
N GLN A 153 16.75 12.78 1.89
CA GLN A 153 15.44 12.46 2.45
C GLN A 153 15.04 11.02 2.10
N PHE A 154 14.46 10.32 3.07
CA PHE A 154 13.90 9.00 2.85
C PHE A 154 12.42 9.01 3.19
N VAL A 155 11.58 8.44 2.33
CA VAL A 155 10.13 8.33 2.53
C VAL A 155 9.72 6.86 2.50
N LEU A 156 9.20 6.37 3.62
CA LEU A 156 8.60 5.05 3.76
C LEU A 156 7.08 5.17 3.58
N LYS A 157 6.54 4.60 2.51
CA LYS A 157 5.11 4.47 2.24
C LYS A 157 4.57 3.25 2.99
N GLU A 158 3.60 3.45 3.90
CA GLU A 158 3.09 2.40 4.78
C GLU A 158 1.65 2.01 4.44
N ASN A 159 1.32 1.99 3.16
CA ASN A 159 -0.01 1.66 2.62
C ASN A 159 -1.11 2.52 3.28
N ARG A 160 -2.21 1.90 3.69
CA ARG A 160 -3.35 2.57 4.35
C ARG A 160 -3.03 3.19 5.71
N GLY A 161 -1.84 2.94 6.25
CA GLY A 161 -1.39 3.51 7.53
C GLY A 161 -0.64 4.82 7.43
N GLY A 162 -0.50 5.38 6.21
CA GLY A 162 0.17 6.66 5.97
C GLY A 162 1.60 6.51 5.49
N SER A 163 2.43 7.49 5.80
CA SER A 163 3.85 7.49 5.46
C SER A 163 4.69 8.13 6.55
N ARG A 164 5.95 7.70 6.66
CA ARG A 164 6.98 8.35 7.46
C ARG A 164 8.10 8.85 6.56
N ALA A 165 8.53 10.06 6.80
CA ALA A 165 9.60 10.68 6.05
C ALA A 165 10.70 11.16 7.00
N TYR A 166 11.95 10.93 6.60
CA TYR A 166 13.17 11.21 7.35
C TYR A 166 13.98 12.23 6.59
N ASP A 167 14.17 13.40 7.18
CA ASP A 167 15.09 14.42 6.68
C ASP A 167 16.40 14.30 7.45
N TYR A 168 17.43 13.79 6.81
CA TYR A 168 18.70 13.50 7.48
C TYR A 168 19.50 14.77 7.82
N ALA A 169 19.37 15.82 7.01
CA ALA A 169 20.04 17.09 7.27
C ALA A 169 19.46 17.80 8.49
N LEU A 170 18.13 17.82 8.60
CA LEU A 170 17.41 18.43 9.71
C LEU A 170 17.24 17.48 10.91
N LYS A 171 17.59 16.20 10.77
CA LYS A 171 17.33 15.13 11.75
C LYS A 171 15.87 15.09 12.20
N LYS A 172 14.96 15.24 11.25
CA LYS A 172 13.52 15.37 11.50
C LYS A 172 12.76 14.19 10.91
N ILE A 173 11.78 13.69 11.67
CA ILE A 173 10.82 12.69 11.21
C ILE A 173 9.48 13.38 11.03
N VAL A 174 8.86 13.17 9.89
CA VAL A 174 7.51 13.65 9.56
C VAL A 174 6.63 12.46 9.29
N SER A 175 5.51 12.36 10.01
CA SER A 175 4.48 11.34 9.76
C SER A 175 3.28 12.00 9.10
N THR A 176 2.77 11.38 8.02
CA THR A 176 1.64 11.90 7.26
C THR A 176 0.55 10.83 7.17
N PRO A 177 -0.70 11.17 7.51
CA PRO A 177 -1.79 10.20 7.44
C PRO A 177 -2.13 9.82 6.00
N SER A 178 -2.61 8.59 5.82
CA SER A 178 -3.29 8.15 4.60
C SER A 178 -4.76 8.57 4.65
N MET A 179 -5.26 9.12 3.55
CA MET A 179 -6.69 9.39 3.42
C MET A 179 -7.45 8.10 3.19
N THR A 180 -8.49 7.86 3.99
CA THR A 180 -9.33 6.68 3.82
C THR A 180 -10.45 6.99 2.84
N VAL A 181 -10.38 6.42 1.68
CA VAL A 181 -11.31 6.58 0.57
C VAL A 181 -11.75 5.22 0.04
N PRO A 182 -12.89 5.10 -0.64
CA PRO A 182 -13.21 3.91 -1.42
C PRO A 182 -12.16 3.71 -2.52
N VAL A 183 -11.52 2.54 -2.56
CA VAL A 183 -10.48 2.26 -3.54
C VAL A 183 -11.09 1.56 -4.75
N VAL A 184 -11.00 2.20 -5.92
CA VAL A 184 -11.36 1.60 -7.21
C VAL A 184 -10.15 0.82 -7.76
N HIS A 185 -8.94 1.41 -7.63
CA HIS A 185 -7.67 0.75 -7.97
C HIS A 185 -6.53 1.34 -7.14
N SER A 186 -5.49 0.55 -6.91
CA SER A 186 -4.29 0.97 -6.19
C SER A 186 -3.02 0.99 -7.06
N VAL A 187 -3.13 0.52 -8.31
CA VAL A 187 -1.99 0.49 -9.24
C VAL A 187 -1.58 1.91 -9.62
N GLY A 188 -0.32 2.27 -9.38
CA GLY A 188 0.21 3.61 -9.65
C GLY A 188 -0.06 4.66 -8.56
N VAL A 189 -0.78 4.33 -7.48
CA VAL A 189 -1.04 5.25 -6.36
C VAL A 189 0.27 5.71 -5.71
N GLY A 190 1.22 4.79 -5.53
CA GLY A 190 2.57 5.09 -5.03
C GLY A 190 3.33 6.03 -5.97
N ASP A 191 3.24 5.80 -7.28
CA ASP A 191 3.92 6.60 -8.30
C ASP A 191 3.38 8.05 -8.33
N VAL A 192 2.06 8.20 -8.18
CA VAL A 192 1.43 9.52 -8.03
C VAL A 192 1.93 10.24 -6.77
N PHE A 193 1.99 9.53 -5.63
CA PHE A 193 2.51 10.09 -4.39
C PHE A 193 3.95 10.60 -4.56
N ASP A 194 4.85 9.78 -5.10
CA ASP A 194 6.26 10.11 -5.31
C ASP A 194 6.42 11.29 -6.27
N THR A 195 5.63 11.31 -7.35
CA THR A 195 5.61 12.39 -8.33
C THR A 195 5.23 13.73 -7.69
N ILE A 196 4.21 13.76 -6.84
CA ILE A 196 3.79 14.99 -6.17
C ILE A 196 4.86 15.47 -5.18
N VAL A 197 5.49 14.56 -4.43
CA VAL A 197 6.61 14.93 -3.54
C VAL A 197 7.76 15.55 -4.33
N ALA A 198 8.18 14.95 -5.44
CA ALA A 198 9.27 15.45 -6.28
C ALA A 198 8.95 16.82 -6.92
N ILE A 199 7.71 17.00 -7.42
CA ILE A 199 7.27 18.26 -8.05
C ILE A 199 7.29 19.42 -7.06
N TYR A 200 6.76 19.21 -5.85
CA TYR A 200 6.61 20.27 -4.85
C TYR A 200 7.82 20.43 -3.93
N ASP A 201 8.85 19.57 -4.06
CA ASP A 201 10.08 19.74 -3.29
C ASP A 201 10.68 21.15 -3.53
N GLN A 202 11.09 21.80 -2.43
CA GLN A 202 11.59 23.19 -2.38
C GLN A 202 10.56 24.28 -2.71
N ARG A 203 9.32 23.94 -3.06
CA ARG A 203 8.24 24.93 -3.29
C ARG A 203 7.36 25.13 -2.06
N SER A 204 7.30 24.14 -1.21
CA SER A 204 6.61 24.19 0.07
C SER A 204 7.39 23.42 1.14
N SER A 205 6.94 23.46 2.40
CA SER A 205 7.58 22.65 3.43
C SER A 205 7.41 21.17 3.13
N PHE A 206 8.34 20.35 3.59
CA PHE A 206 8.32 18.90 3.37
C PHE A 206 7.02 18.26 3.88
N GLU A 207 6.52 18.71 5.04
CA GLU A 207 5.24 18.26 5.60
C GLU A 207 4.06 18.55 4.67
N HIS A 208 4.03 19.74 4.07
CA HIS A 208 2.97 20.12 3.13
C HIS A 208 3.05 19.31 1.84
N ASN A 209 4.25 19.00 1.37
CA ASN A 209 4.43 18.16 0.20
C ASN A 209 3.86 16.76 0.43
N LEU A 210 4.22 16.13 1.56
CA LEU A 210 3.74 14.82 1.92
C LEU A 210 2.22 14.78 2.08
N LEU A 211 1.66 15.83 2.69
CA LEU A 211 0.21 15.96 2.84
C LEU A 211 -0.49 16.07 1.48
N ASN A 212 0.00 16.93 0.59
CA ASN A 212 -0.52 17.05 -0.77
C ASN A 212 -0.42 15.73 -1.54
N ALA A 213 0.72 15.03 -1.42
CA ALA A 213 0.93 13.74 -2.06
C ALA A 213 -0.06 12.69 -1.57
N SER A 214 -0.31 12.62 -0.26
CA SER A 214 -1.30 11.71 0.33
C SER A 214 -2.72 11.96 -0.18
N TYR A 215 -3.14 13.24 -0.28
CA TYR A 215 -4.45 13.60 -0.82
C TYR A 215 -4.58 13.25 -2.30
N ILE A 216 -3.62 13.67 -3.12
CA ILE A 216 -3.71 13.47 -4.56
C ILE A 216 -3.64 12.00 -4.92
N ALA A 217 -2.80 11.23 -4.21
CA ALA A 217 -2.75 9.78 -4.37
C ALA A 217 -4.08 9.10 -4.00
N ALA A 218 -4.77 9.57 -2.94
CA ALA A 218 -6.08 9.08 -2.57
C ALA A 218 -7.15 9.41 -3.63
N GLU A 219 -7.11 10.61 -4.22
CA GLU A 219 -8.02 10.96 -5.31
C GLU A 219 -7.77 10.10 -6.56
N TYR A 220 -6.52 9.80 -6.86
CA TYR A 220 -6.17 8.89 -7.96
C TYR A 220 -6.74 7.47 -7.74
N ALA A 221 -6.71 6.97 -6.51
CA ALA A 221 -7.23 5.65 -6.17
C ALA A 221 -8.75 5.50 -6.35
N GLN A 222 -9.51 6.60 -6.40
CA GLN A 222 -10.98 6.60 -6.44
C GLN A 222 -11.56 6.54 -7.84
N THR A 223 -10.78 6.79 -8.89
CA THR A 223 -11.31 6.86 -10.27
C THR A 223 -10.31 6.33 -11.30
N THR A 224 -10.82 5.74 -12.37
CA THR A 224 -10.05 5.39 -13.56
C THR A 224 -10.15 6.46 -14.65
N PHE A 225 -10.92 7.53 -14.44
CA PHE A 225 -11.14 8.61 -15.39
C PHE A 225 -10.17 9.77 -15.15
N ILE A 226 -9.26 9.99 -16.11
CA ILE A 226 -8.17 10.97 -15.97
C ILE A 226 -8.68 12.40 -15.76
N ASP A 227 -9.80 12.79 -16.37
CA ASP A 227 -10.35 14.14 -16.24
C ASP A 227 -10.99 14.37 -14.87
N GLU A 228 -11.64 13.35 -14.30
CA GLU A 228 -12.11 13.39 -12.90
C GLU A 228 -10.94 13.53 -11.95
N PHE A 229 -9.92 12.70 -12.10
CA PHE A 229 -8.70 12.80 -11.29
C PHE A 229 -8.08 14.19 -11.37
N LYS A 230 -7.90 14.75 -12.58
CA LYS A 230 -7.34 16.11 -12.77
C LYS A 230 -8.17 17.16 -12.03
N ALA A 231 -9.51 17.10 -12.14
CA ALA A 231 -10.39 18.06 -11.48
C ALA A 231 -10.27 17.99 -9.95
N MET A 232 -10.23 16.77 -9.39
CA MET A 232 -10.10 16.52 -7.95
C MET A 232 -8.72 16.96 -7.46
N ALA A 233 -7.65 16.59 -8.14
CA ALA A 233 -6.28 16.99 -7.81
C ALA A 233 -6.12 18.53 -7.79
N LEU A 234 -6.65 19.23 -8.80
CA LEU A 234 -6.62 20.70 -8.85
C LEU A 234 -7.43 21.31 -7.71
N HIS A 235 -8.58 20.74 -7.37
CA HIS A 235 -9.37 21.19 -6.22
C HIS A 235 -8.54 21.13 -4.92
N TYR A 236 -7.91 19.99 -4.62
CA TYR A 236 -7.09 19.83 -3.43
C TYR A 236 -5.86 20.72 -3.40
N LEU A 237 -5.16 20.87 -4.52
CA LEU A 237 -3.99 21.74 -4.59
C LEU A 237 -4.33 23.19 -4.22
N ASN A 238 -5.55 23.65 -4.57
CA ASN A 238 -6.02 25.00 -4.28
C ASN A 238 -6.65 25.18 -2.89
N LEU A 239 -6.88 24.10 -2.13
CA LEU A 239 -7.39 24.22 -0.75
C LEU A 239 -6.34 24.87 0.16
N PRO A 240 -6.79 25.75 1.10
CA PRO A 240 -5.93 26.23 2.18
C PRO A 240 -5.37 25.08 3.00
N ILE A 241 -4.15 25.25 3.53
CA ILE A 241 -3.49 24.18 4.31
C ILE A 241 -4.28 23.81 5.57
N GLU A 242 -4.93 24.81 6.21
CA GLU A 242 -5.74 24.63 7.41
C GLU A 242 -6.95 23.74 7.13
N ASP A 243 -7.48 23.78 5.91
CA ASP A 243 -8.58 22.90 5.49
C ASP A 243 -8.09 21.50 5.18
N LYS A 244 -6.92 21.37 4.54
CA LYS A 244 -6.27 20.06 4.34
C LYS A 244 -5.99 19.34 5.66
N GLN A 245 -5.53 20.05 6.68
CA GLN A 245 -5.23 19.48 8.00
C GLN A 245 -6.48 19.04 8.81
N LYS A 246 -7.67 19.51 8.45
CA LYS A 246 -8.93 19.11 9.10
C LYS A 246 -9.44 17.73 8.65
N HIS A 247 -8.96 17.23 7.54
CA HIS A 247 -9.38 15.92 7.06
C HIS A 247 -8.75 14.81 7.91
N ASN A 248 -9.59 13.97 8.47
CA ASN A 248 -9.17 12.85 9.32
C ASN A 248 -8.62 11.71 8.45
N GLY A 249 -7.32 11.62 8.35
CA GLY A 249 -6.64 10.47 7.79
C GLY A 249 -6.29 9.41 8.84
N VAL A 250 -5.80 8.27 8.39
CA VAL A 250 -5.28 7.20 9.23
C VAL A 250 -3.77 7.33 9.33
N LEU A 251 -3.27 7.43 10.55
CA LEU A 251 -1.85 7.30 10.85
C LEU A 251 -1.66 6.09 11.75
N LEU A 252 -1.13 5.01 11.18
CA LEU A 252 -0.88 3.76 11.87
C LEU A 252 0.43 3.15 11.35
N PRO A 253 1.56 3.44 12.01
CA PRO A 253 2.88 2.96 11.60
C PRO A 253 2.96 1.44 11.49
N TRP A 254 3.76 0.96 10.54
CA TRP A 254 3.91 -0.46 10.23
C TRP A 254 4.30 -1.32 11.43
N ASP A 255 5.28 -0.86 12.19
CA ASP A 255 5.82 -1.56 13.36
C ASP A 255 4.82 -1.71 14.51
N VAL A 256 3.90 -0.76 14.65
CA VAL A 256 2.85 -0.79 15.68
C VAL A 256 1.81 -1.88 15.39
N ARG A 257 1.50 -2.14 14.13
CA ARG A 257 0.41 -3.04 13.70
C ARG A 257 0.58 -4.47 14.17
N LYS A 258 1.82 -4.97 14.24
CA LYS A 258 2.14 -6.33 14.72
C LYS A 258 1.70 -6.58 16.15
N GLY A 259 1.62 -5.52 16.98
CA GLY A 259 1.13 -5.59 18.35
C GLY A 259 -0.39 -5.67 18.45
N ILE A 260 -1.13 -5.42 17.36
CA ILE A 260 -2.59 -5.42 17.35
C ILE A 260 -3.08 -6.83 16.99
N ASN A 261 -3.62 -7.54 18.00
CA ASN A 261 -4.22 -8.84 17.84
C ASN A 261 -5.68 -8.68 17.40
N ILE A 262 -6.05 -9.35 16.33
CA ILE A 262 -7.39 -9.30 15.77
C ILE A 262 -8.02 -10.68 15.89
N TYR A 263 -9.00 -10.82 16.79
CA TYR A 263 -9.77 -12.06 16.91
C TYR A 263 -10.59 -12.28 15.65
N ARG A 264 -10.41 -13.44 15.03
CA ARG A 264 -11.12 -13.77 13.80
C ARG A 264 -12.23 -14.78 14.08
N ALA A 265 -13.44 -14.28 14.28
CA ALA A 265 -14.63 -15.08 14.41
C ALA A 265 -15.10 -15.62 13.05
N ALA A 266 -15.12 -16.92 12.86
CA ALA A 266 -15.62 -17.54 11.64
C ALA A 266 -15.79 -19.05 11.77
N PRO A 267 -16.64 -19.70 10.94
CA PRO A 267 -16.77 -21.15 10.88
C PRO A 267 -15.57 -21.78 10.13
N ASP A 268 -14.39 -21.75 10.76
CA ASP A 268 -13.10 -22.18 10.21
C ASP A 268 -12.90 -23.70 10.32
N PHE A 269 -13.95 -24.48 9.99
CA PHE A 269 -13.98 -25.93 10.11
C PHE A 269 -13.45 -26.63 8.86
N ASP A 270 -12.87 -27.81 9.02
CA ASP A 270 -12.27 -28.60 7.93
C ASP A 270 -13.27 -28.98 6.82
N PHE A 271 -14.57 -28.96 7.10
CA PHE A 271 -15.64 -29.30 6.16
C PHE A 271 -16.29 -28.06 5.47
N VAL A 272 -15.77 -26.88 5.71
CA VAL A 272 -16.26 -25.60 5.13
C VAL A 272 -15.26 -25.09 4.12
N ASP A 273 -15.74 -24.46 3.04
CA ASP A 273 -14.86 -23.68 2.16
C ASP A 273 -14.40 -22.42 2.90
N THR A 274 -13.14 -22.43 3.34
CA THR A 274 -12.54 -21.35 4.13
C THR A 274 -11.90 -20.25 3.29
N ASN A 275 -12.02 -20.29 1.96
CA ASN A 275 -11.34 -19.33 1.07
C ASN A 275 -11.58 -17.85 1.44
N PRO A 276 -12.82 -17.37 1.75
CA PRO A 276 -13.02 -15.98 2.18
C PRO A 276 -12.34 -15.66 3.51
N ILE A 277 -12.22 -16.67 4.41
CA ILE A 277 -11.53 -16.54 5.68
C ILE A 277 -10.03 -16.38 5.45
N ASP A 278 -9.46 -17.20 4.58
CA ASP A 278 -8.02 -17.21 4.29
C ASP A 278 -7.59 -15.93 3.57
N ILE A 279 -8.41 -15.40 2.64
CA ILE A 279 -8.20 -14.10 2.00
C ILE A 279 -8.06 -12.98 3.05
N ILE A 280 -8.99 -12.91 3.99
CA ILE A 280 -8.94 -11.89 5.04
C ILE A 280 -7.73 -12.09 5.96
N CYS A 281 -7.38 -13.33 6.31
CA CYS A 281 -6.20 -13.60 7.14
C CYS A 281 -4.91 -13.21 6.43
N GLN A 282 -4.80 -13.51 5.14
CA GLN A 282 -3.66 -13.11 4.32
C GLN A 282 -3.58 -11.58 4.21
N ALA A 283 -4.71 -10.89 4.02
CA ALA A 283 -4.79 -9.44 4.00
C ALA A 283 -4.30 -8.82 5.32
N LEU A 284 -4.75 -9.35 6.46
CA LEU A 284 -4.28 -8.90 7.78
C LEU A 284 -2.77 -9.07 7.93
N GLY A 285 -2.24 -10.23 7.56
CA GLY A 285 -0.79 -10.50 7.59
C GLY A 285 0.00 -9.60 6.64
N TYR A 286 -0.52 -9.37 5.43
CA TYR A 286 0.07 -8.45 4.45
C TYR A 286 0.22 -7.04 5.02
N HIS A 287 -0.75 -6.58 5.79
CA HIS A 287 -0.73 -5.28 6.46
C HIS A 287 -0.05 -5.28 7.84
N ASN A 288 0.64 -6.35 8.20
CA ASN A 288 1.39 -6.53 9.47
C ASN A 288 0.50 -6.59 10.73
N PHE A 289 -0.78 -6.89 10.61
CA PHE A 289 -1.61 -7.21 11.77
C PHE A 289 -1.44 -8.66 12.20
N THR A 290 -1.82 -8.98 13.44
CA THR A 290 -1.75 -10.34 13.97
C THR A 290 -3.16 -10.96 14.05
N PRO A 291 -3.58 -11.74 13.01
CA PRO A 291 -4.85 -12.45 13.06
C PRO A 291 -4.76 -13.63 14.04
N ARG A 292 -5.74 -13.74 14.94
CA ARG A 292 -5.86 -14.84 15.91
C ARG A 292 -7.02 -15.74 15.50
N ARG A 293 -6.70 -17.00 15.16
CA ARG A 293 -7.64 -17.98 14.60
C ARG A 293 -7.98 -19.04 15.67
N PRO A 294 -9.13 -18.95 16.40
CA PRO A 294 -9.40 -19.82 17.55
C PRO A 294 -9.35 -21.31 17.20
N ILE A 295 -9.97 -21.72 16.10
CA ILE A 295 -9.97 -23.14 15.70
C ILE A 295 -8.55 -23.66 15.38
N LYS A 296 -7.70 -22.83 14.76
CA LYS A 296 -6.32 -23.21 14.45
C LYS A 296 -5.41 -23.18 15.68
N GLU A 297 -5.67 -22.28 16.64
CA GLU A 297 -4.87 -22.11 17.85
C GLU A 297 -5.33 -23.05 18.99
N ASN A 298 -6.64 -23.21 19.21
CA ASN A 298 -7.22 -23.91 20.34
C ASN A 298 -7.74 -25.30 19.96
N GLY A 299 -7.92 -25.57 18.66
CA GLY A 299 -8.46 -26.82 18.14
C GLY A 299 -9.97 -26.78 17.89
N GLN A 300 -10.42 -27.72 17.10
CA GLN A 300 -11.84 -27.95 16.81
C GLN A 300 -12.47 -28.88 17.82
N MET A 301 -13.68 -28.55 18.31
CA MET A 301 -14.44 -29.39 19.20
C MET A 301 -14.84 -30.71 18.51
N SER A 302 -14.52 -31.84 19.14
CA SER A 302 -15.03 -33.16 18.69
C SER A 302 -16.54 -33.30 18.91
N LYS A 303 -17.21 -34.05 18.05
CA LYS A 303 -18.63 -34.39 18.24
C LYS A 303 -18.88 -35.21 19.53
N GLU A 304 -17.90 -35.97 19.93
CA GLU A 304 -17.90 -36.82 21.13
C GLU A 304 -17.38 -36.09 22.38
N ALA A 305 -17.03 -34.80 22.27
CA ALA A 305 -16.49 -34.01 23.38
C ALA A 305 -17.40 -34.08 24.62
N ASP A 306 -16.82 -34.40 25.76
CA ASP A 306 -17.52 -34.38 27.03
C ASP A 306 -17.73 -32.96 27.57
N LYS A 307 -18.37 -32.83 28.73
CA LYS A 307 -18.65 -31.53 29.33
C LYS A 307 -17.37 -30.79 29.72
N ALA A 308 -16.34 -31.48 30.16
CA ALA A 308 -15.08 -30.85 30.60
C ALA A 308 -14.29 -30.33 29.42
N GLU A 309 -14.25 -31.08 28.31
CA GLU A 309 -13.61 -30.65 27.06
C GLU A 309 -14.31 -29.42 26.47
N ARG A 310 -15.65 -29.40 26.40
CA ARG A 310 -16.43 -28.24 25.94
C ARG A 310 -16.19 -27.02 26.80
N GLN A 311 -16.14 -27.17 28.12
CA GLN A 311 -15.87 -26.10 29.05
C GLN A 311 -14.45 -25.53 28.88
N LYS A 312 -13.47 -26.41 28.67
CA LYS A 312 -12.07 -26.03 28.44
C LYS A 312 -11.93 -25.20 27.16
N LEU A 313 -12.48 -25.67 26.03
CA LEU A 313 -12.44 -24.96 24.75
C LEU A 313 -13.11 -23.58 24.88
N PHE A 314 -14.32 -23.50 25.42
CA PHE A 314 -15.03 -22.26 25.69
C PHE A 314 -14.16 -21.30 26.50
N GLN A 315 -13.53 -21.74 27.58
CA GLN A 315 -12.67 -20.87 28.40
C GLN A 315 -11.45 -20.37 27.62
N THR A 316 -10.86 -21.23 26.80
CA THR A 316 -9.69 -20.88 25.99
C THR A 316 -10.04 -19.83 24.92
N ASP A 317 -11.19 -19.99 24.26
CA ASP A 317 -11.69 -19.01 23.27
C ASP A 317 -12.01 -17.65 23.94
N MET A 318 -12.61 -17.68 25.13
CA MET A 318 -12.87 -16.45 25.89
C MET A 318 -11.58 -15.72 26.29
N VAL A 319 -10.54 -16.45 26.72
CA VAL A 319 -9.21 -15.88 27.00
C VAL A 319 -8.58 -15.31 25.74
N LEU A 320 -8.76 -15.99 24.60
CA LEU A 320 -8.24 -15.50 23.33
C LEU A 320 -8.95 -14.19 22.90
N ILE A 321 -10.28 -14.12 23.02
CA ILE A 321 -11.05 -12.87 22.78
C ILE A 321 -10.52 -11.76 23.69
N ASP A 322 -10.34 -12.00 24.99
CA ASP A 322 -9.85 -11.01 25.95
C ASP A 322 -8.42 -10.52 25.66
N SER A 323 -7.64 -11.30 24.95
CA SER A 323 -6.27 -10.93 24.52
C SER A 323 -6.21 -10.08 23.25
N CYS A 324 -7.35 -9.91 22.55
CA CYS A 324 -7.43 -9.20 21.30
C CYS A 324 -7.95 -7.78 21.47
N GLN A 325 -7.54 -6.88 20.60
CA GLN A 325 -7.97 -5.47 20.62
C GLN A 325 -9.17 -5.22 19.71
N MET A 326 -9.38 -6.07 18.72
CA MET A 326 -10.47 -5.96 17.74
C MET A 326 -10.97 -7.35 17.35
N MET A 327 -12.19 -7.39 16.84
CA MET A 327 -12.75 -8.59 16.20
C MET A 327 -13.03 -8.32 14.72
N LEU A 328 -12.63 -9.25 13.86
CA LEU A 328 -13.07 -9.34 12.48
C LEU A 328 -13.80 -10.67 12.28
N ALA A 329 -15.11 -10.59 12.10
CA ALA A 329 -15.91 -11.78 11.81
C ALA A 329 -16.06 -11.98 10.30
N VAL A 330 -16.09 -13.25 9.84
CA VAL A 330 -16.39 -13.62 8.46
C VAL A 330 -17.63 -14.50 8.43
N LEU A 331 -18.67 -14.03 7.77
CA LEU A 331 -19.95 -14.74 7.66
C LEU A 331 -19.98 -15.59 6.40
N LEU A 332 -19.85 -16.90 6.52
CA LEU A 332 -20.06 -17.84 5.41
C LEU A 332 -21.49 -18.40 5.42
N TYR A 333 -22.05 -18.56 6.60
CA TYR A 333 -23.43 -18.92 6.90
C TYR A 333 -23.74 -18.46 8.34
N ASN A 334 -24.98 -18.65 8.79
CA ASN A 334 -25.39 -18.31 10.15
C ASN A 334 -24.85 -19.32 11.18
N ASP A 335 -23.53 -19.33 11.39
CA ASP A 335 -22.89 -20.16 12.39
C ASP A 335 -23.16 -19.64 13.80
N PRO A 336 -23.77 -20.44 14.70
CA PRO A 336 -24.09 -20.01 16.05
C PRO A 336 -22.87 -19.60 16.88
N GLY A 337 -21.71 -20.21 16.66
CA GLY A 337 -20.45 -19.86 17.33
C GLY A 337 -20.01 -18.45 16.97
N THR A 338 -19.87 -18.16 15.69
CA THR A 338 -19.51 -16.85 15.16
C THR A 338 -20.46 -15.76 15.64
N LEU A 339 -21.78 -16.02 15.60
CA LEU A 339 -22.77 -15.02 16.03
C LEU A 339 -22.71 -14.71 17.53
N ILE A 340 -22.46 -15.73 18.38
CA ILE A 340 -22.27 -15.54 19.82
C ILE A 340 -20.99 -14.75 20.10
N GLU A 341 -19.89 -15.07 19.42
CA GLU A 341 -18.61 -14.36 19.54
C GLU A 341 -18.73 -12.88 19.19
N ILE A 342 -19.46 -12.54 18.12
CA ILE A 342 -19.80 -11.17 17.75
C ILE A 342 -20.48 -10.45 18.92
N GLY A 343 -21.52 -11.05 19.48
CA GLY A 343 -22.25 -10.47 20.61
C GLY A 343 -21.39 -10.31 21.87
N VAL A 344 -20.55 -11.29 22.16
CA VAL A 344 -19.63 -11.26 23.31
C VAL A 344 -18.58 -10.14 23.15
N ALA A 345 -17.99 -10.01 21.97
CA ALA A 345 -16.99 -8.98 21.70
C ALA A 345 -17.59 -7.57 21.80
N ALA A 346 -18.78 -7.38 21.24
CA ALA A 346 -19.50 -6.11 21.32
C ALA A 346 -19.87 -5.72 22.76
N GLU A 347 -20.35 -6.67 23.59
CA GLU A 347 -20.66 -6.43 25.00
C GLU A 347 -19.41 -6.02 25.80
N LYS A 348 -18.24 -6.52 25.41
CA LYS A 348 -16.95 -6.12 25.98
C LYS A 348 -16.46 -4.74 25.51
N GLY A 349 -17.18 -4.07 24.60
CA GLY A 349 -16.79 -2.80 24.01
C GLY A 349 -15.67 -2.90 22.98
N MET A 350 -15.38 -4.13 22.50
CA MET A 350 -14.39 -4.38 21.47
C MET A 350 -14.94 -3.91 20.11
N PRO A 351 -14.17 -3.20 19.26
CA PRO A 351 -14.57 -2.93 17.88
C PRO A 351 -14.80 -4.25 17.12
N VAL A 352 -15.98 -4.38 16.51
CA VAL A 352 -16.39 -5.55 15.73
C VAL A 352 -16.65 -5.16 14.30
N LEU A 353 -15.90 -5.75 13.36
CA LEU A 353 -16.12 -5.62 11.93
C LEU A 353 -16.60 -6.96 11.37
N VAL A 354 -17.56 -6.93 10.46
CA VAL A 354 -18.14 -8.13 9.86
C VAL A 354 -17.97 -8.10 8.35
N TYR A 355 -17.19 -9.00 7.83
CA TYR A 355 -17.12 -9.29 6.39
C TYR A 355 -18.20 -10.30 6.04
N ASP A 356 -19.14 -9.87 5.22
CA ASP A 356 -20.30 -10.66 4.78
C ASP A 356 -20.28 -10.85 3.25
N PRO A 357 -19.40 -11.71 2.71
CA PRO A 357 -19.22 -11.85 1.25
C PRO A 357 -20.48 -12.31 0.52
N TYR A 358 -21.45 -12.88 1.24
CA TYR A 358 -22.66 -13.46 0.67
C TYR A 358 -23.95 -12.70 0.98
N SER A 359 -23.85 -11.54 1.63
CA SER A 359 -25.01 -10.69 2.01
C SER A 359 -26.05 -11.46 2.84
N ILE A 360 -25.61 -12.19 3.86
CA ILE A 360 -26.50 -13.00 4.72
C ILE A 360 -26.83 -12.33 6.06
N ALA A 361 -26.25 -11.18 6.34
CA ALA A 361 -26.48 -10.41 7.56
C ALA A 361 -27.82 -9.65 7.50
N GLU A 362 -28.94 -10.37 7.57
CA GLU A 362 -30.28 -9.77 7.48
C GLU A 362 -30.91 -9.46 8.84
N ASN A 363 -30.42 -10.08 9.93
CA ASN A 363 -30.99 -9.88 11.26
C ASN A 363 -30.55 -8.55 11.87
N CYS A 364 -31.49 -7.78 12.44
CA CYS A 364 -31.20 -6.47 13.04
C CYS A 364 -30.11 -6.50 14.12
N MET A 365 -30.00 -7.58 14.92
CA MET A 365 -28.90 -7.70 15.89
C MET A 365 -27.54 -7.80 15.18
N LEU A 366 -27.50 -8.42 14.01
CA LEU A 366 -26.29 -8.61 13.24
C LEU A 366 -25.90 -7.39 12.40
N THR A 367 -26.88 -6.54 12.05
CA THR A 367 -26.61 -5.28 11.32
C THR A 367 -26.29 -4.10 12.23
N GLU A 368 -26.83 -4.10 13.48
CA GLU A 368 -26.72 -2.94 14.39
C GLU A 368 -25.66 -3.12 15.52
N ILE A 369 -25.36 -4.36 15.92
CA ILE A 369 -24.35 -4.62 16.96
C ILE A 369 -22.91 -4.38 16.47
N PRO A 370 -22.51 -4.88 15.29
CA PRO A 370 -21.16 -4.62 14.78
C PRO A 370 -20.96 -3.15 14.43
N ASN A 371 -19.73 -2.67 14.56
CA ASN A 371 -19.40 -1.30 14.13
C ASN A 371 -19.47 -1.14 12.59
N VAL A 372 -19.18 -2.21 11.86
CA VAL A 372 -19.24 -2.24 10.39
C VAL A 372 -19.69 -3.61 9.92
N VAL A 373 -20.59 -3.64 8.96
CA VAL A 373 -20.94 -4.85 8.18
C VAL A 373 -20.79 -4.51 6.70
N SER A 374 -20.02 -5.30 5.96
CA SER A 374 -19.80 -5.03 4.53
C SER A 374 -19.53 -6.30 3.75
N THR A 375 -19.99 -6.31 2.50
CA THR A 375 -19.63 -7.31 1.47
C THR A 375 -18.28 -7.02 0.80
N SER A 376 -17.75 -5.83 1.00
CA SER A 376 -16.46 -5.38 0.43
C SER A 376 -15.32 -5.63 1.40
N ALA A 377 -14.39 -6.49 1.03
CA ALA A 377 -13.17 -6.70 1.78
C ALA A 377 -12.31 -5.41 1.87
N ASP A 378 -12.28 -4.61 0.80
CA ASP A 378 -11.62 -3.30 0.78
C ASP A 378 -12.16 -2.37 1.87
N GLN A 379 -13.48 -2.25 1.97
CA GLN A 379 -14.12 -1.44 3.00
C GLN A 379 -13.79 -1.97 4.41
N ILE A 380 -13.82 -3.29 4.61
CA ILE A 380 -13.49 -3.89 5.91
C ILE A 380 -12.05 -3.58 6.31
N ILE A 381 -11.08 -3.71 5.41
CA ILE A 381 -9.68 -3.38 5.69
C ILE A 381 -9.52 -1.87 5.96
N SER A 382 -10.17 -1.02 5.18
CA SER A 382 -10.15 0.44 5.42
C SER A 382 -10.69 0.83 6.79
N GLU A 383 -11.83 0.28 7.18
CA GLU A 383 -12.43 0.52 8.50
C GLU A 383 -11.58 -0.08 9.63
N LEU A 384 -10.97 -1.26 9.40
CA LEU A 384 -10.04 -1.84 10.36
C LEU A 384 -8.88 -0.88 10.68
N PHE A 385 -8.27 -0.27 9.68
CA PHE A 385 -7.24 0.75 9.88
C PHE A 385 -7.74 1.96 10.68
N LYS A 386 -8.98 2.43 10.41
CA LYS A 386 -9.59 3.54 11.16
C LYS A 386 -9.81 3.21 12.63
N TYR A 387 -10.26 1.99 12.95
CA TYR A 387 -10.45 1.58 14.33
C TYR A 387 -9.10 1.30 15.01
N ALA A 388 -8.19 0.61 14.35
CA ALA A 388 -6.87 0.31 14.88
C ALA A 388 -6.02 1.56 15.18
N SER A 389 -6.17 2.63 14.40
CA SER A 389 -5.46 3.89 14.64
C SER A 389 -5.95 4.67 15.87
N LYS A 390 -7.02 4.23 16.52
CA LYS A 390 -7.60 4.85 17.73
C LYS A 390 -7.27 4.09 19.02
N LEU A 391 -6.64 2.91 18.88
CA LEU A 391 -6.20 2.09 20.02
C LEU A 391 -4.95 2.68 20.67
#